data_009f5df17c835c461901c0295cdef342
#
_entry.id   009f5df17c835c461901c0295cdef342
#
_cell.length_a   1.000
_cell.length_b   1.000
_cell.length_c   1.000
_cell.angle_alpha   90.00
_cell.angle_beta   90.00
_cell.angle_gamma   90.00
#
_symmetry.space_group_name_H-M   'P 1'
#
loop_
_entity.id
_entity.type
_entity.pdbx_description
1 polymer ?
#
loop_
_entity_poly.entity_id
_entity_poly.type
_entity_poly.pdbx_seq_one_letter_code
_entity_poly.pdbx_strand_id
1 'polypeptide(L)'
;MRALLSTIGSRGDVQPLVALGEQLQALGLEVRLCVPPDFREWIEGLGMAVVPIGPEVRSTGKVDPLATLTPQQQRQMMEGTVASQFETIGAAARGCDIIVGATALQLAAPSVAQHLGIPYVFVAYCPIVLPSRHHAPPVLTWRGDAPPPAMADYRALWAKDAQDWNAMWGSIIDAHRAALGLAPVGDVRSYVLTNQPWLAADPTLGPWPEPDDAATSPTVTQT
;
A
#
# COMPACT_ATOMS: atom_id res chain seq x y z
N MET A 1 7.29 -7.80 -21.26
CA MET A 1 7.29 -7.17 -19.93
C MET A 1 6.09 -7.69 -19.16
N ARG A 2 6.29 -8.08 -17.89
CA ARG A 2 5.24 -8.60 -17.00
C ARG A 2 5.12 -7.70 -15.78
N ALA A 3 3.92 -7.20 -15.48
CA ALA A 3 3.63 -6.37 -14.31
C ALA A 3 2.89 -7.19 -13.25
N LEU A 4 3.31 -7.06 -11.98
CA LEU A 4 2.51 -7.46 -10.83
C LEU A 4 1.77 -6.23 -10.29
N LEU A 5 0.45 -6.28 -10.27
CA LEU A 5 -0.42 -5.27 -9.67
C LEU A 5 -0.95 -5.80 -8.34
N SER A 6 -0.68 -5.13 -7.24
CA SER A 6 -1.02 -5.64 -5.90
C SER A 6 -1.82 -4.62 -5.09
N THR A 7 -2.92 -5.07 -4.49
CA THR A 7 -3.68 -4.29 -3.52
C THR A 7 -4.39 -5.21 -2.51
N ILE A 8 -4.61 -4.69 -1.30
CA ILE A 8 -5.41 -5.35 -0.26
C ILE A 8 -6.49 -4.36 0.15
N GLY A 9 -7.75 -4.70 -0.11
CA GLY A 9 -8.86 -3.82 0.23
C GLY A 9 -10.16 -4.21 -0.47
N SER A 10 -11.09 -3.27 -0.47
CA SER A 10 -12.42 -3.42 -1.05
C SER A 10 -12.42 -3.33 -2.58
N ARG A 11 -13.60 -3.40 -3.18
CA ARG A 11 -13.75 -3.20 -4.62
C ARG A 11 -13.21 -1.85 -5.10
N GLY A 12 -13.33 -0.80 -4.28
CA GLY A 12 -12.78 0.52 -4.58
C GLY A 12 -11.26 0.53 -4.72
N ASP A 13 -10.58 -0.39 -4.03
CA ASP A 13 -9.13 -0.55 -4.11
C ASP A 13 -8.71 -1.44 -5.28
N VAL A 14 -9.51 -2.45 -5.61
CA VAL A 14 -9.20 -3.46 -6.62
C VAL A 14 -9.56 -3.01 -8.03
N GLN A 15 -10.73 -2.40 -8.23
CA GLN A 15 -11.24 -2.04 -9.55
C GLN A 15 -10.33 -1.11 -10.34
N PRO A 16 -9.68 -0.07 -9.75
CA PRO A 16 -8.74 0.76 -10.49
C PRO A 16 -7.52 -0.02 -11.00
N LEU A 17 -6.99 -0.98 -10.22
CA LEU A 17 -5.89 -1.82 -10.69
C LEU A 17 -6.33 -2.81 -11.78
N VAL A 18 -7.56 -3.29 -11.74
CA VAL A 18 -8.11 -4.12 -12.82
C VAL A 18 -8.19 -3.31 -14.11
N ALA A 19 -8.70 -2.07 -14.05
CA ALA A 19 -8.75 -1.19 -15.22
C ALA A 19 -7.35 -0.89 -15.79
N LEU A 20 -6.36 -0.64 -14.91
CA LEU A 20 -4.96 -0.50 -15.32
C LEU A 20 -4.47 -1.80 -15.99
N GLY A 21 -4.79 -2.95 -15.42
CA GLY A 21 -4.40 -4.25 -15.96
C GLY A 21 -4.94 -4.49 -17.37
N GLU A 22 -6.21 -4.16 -17.63
CA GLU A 22 -6.80 -4.24 -18.96
C GLU A 22 -6.09 -3.34 -19.98
N GLN A 23 -5.73 -2.11 -19.59
CA GLN A 23 -4.98 -1.20 -20.46
C GLN A 23 -3.56 -1.71 -20.73
N LEU A 24 -2.87 -2.25 -19.73
CA LEU A 24 -1.54 -2.84 -19.90
C LEU A 24 -1.59 -4.07 -20.82
N GLN A 25 -2.61 -4.92 -20.69
CA GLN A 25 -2.81 -6.05 -21.62
C GLN A 25 -3.09 -5.58 -23.05
N ALA A 26 -3.89 -4.53 -23.23
CA ALA A 26 -4.14 -3.93 -24.54
C ALA A 26 -2.86 -3.40 -25.20
N LEU A 27 -1.86 -3.00 -24.41
CA LEU A 27 -0.52 -2.62 -24.85
C LEU A 27 0.45 -3.81 -25.05
N GLY A 28 -0.04 -5.04 -24.89
CA GLY A 28 0.75 -6.26 -25.09
C GLY A 28 1.61 -6.67 -23.88
N LEU A 29 1.36 -6.13 -22.69
CA LEU A 29 2.05 -6.54 -21.47
C LEU A 29 1.34 -7.73 -20.81
N GLU A 30 2.10 -8.60 -20.18
CA GLU A 30 1.54 -9.62 -19.29
C GLU A 30 1.23 -8.98 -17.91
N VAL A 31 0.04 -9.29 -17.39
CA VAL A 31 -0.41 -8.75 -16.10
C VAL A 31 -0.78 -9.89 -15.15
N ARG A 32 -0.34 -9.77 -13.91
CA ARG A 32 -0.75 -10.60 -12.80
C ARG A 32 -1.28 -9.72 -11.69
N LEU A 33 -2.44 -10.06 -11.11
CA LEU A 33 -2.99 -9.34 -9.96
C LEU A 33 -2.79 -10.14 -8.67
N CYS A 34 -2.41 -9.41 -7.62
CA CYS A 34 -2.33 -9.92 -6.26
C CYS A 34 -3.38 -9.16 -5.44
N VAL A 35 -4.56 -9.77 -5.23
CA VAL A 35 -5.75 -9.11 -4.68
C VAL A 35 -6.53 -10.05 -3.76
N PRO A 36 -7.47 -9.54 -2.92
CA PRO A 36 -8.29 -10.39 -2.07
C PRO A 36 -9.06 -11.46 -2.85
N PRO A 37 -9.27 -12.65 -2.26
CA PRO A 37 -9.83 -13.82 -2.94
C PRO A 37 -11.24 -13.60 -3.51
N ASP A 38 -12.02 -12.68 -2.92
CA ASP A 38 -13.37 -12.31 -3.39
C ASP A 38 -13.44 -11.83 -4.85
N PHE A 39 -12.33 -11.34 -5.39
CA PHE A 39 -12.27 -10.75 -6.73
C PHE A 39 -11.71 -11.70 -7.78
N ARG A 40 -11.27 -12.89 -7.37
CA ARG A 40 -10.58 -13.84 -8.24
C ARG A 40 -11.39 -14.22 -9.46
N GLU A 41 -12.62 -14.73 -9.26
CA GLU A 41 -13.48 -15.20 -10.34
C GLU A 41 -13.76 -14.09 -11.37
N TRP A 42 -14.05 -12.87 -10.88
CA TRP A 42 -14.29 -11.73 -11.75
C TRP A 42 -13.06 -11.40 -12.61
N ILE A 43 -11.88 -11.35 -12.03
CA ILE A 43 -10.65 -10.93 -12.72
C ILE A 43 -10.15 -12.02 -13.66
N GLU A 44 -10.24 -13.29 -13.28
CA GLU A 44 -9.92 -14.41 -14.15
C GLU A 44 -10.87 -14.46 -15.36
N GLY A 45 -12.14 -14.07 -15.17
CA GLY A 45 -13.11 -13.90 -16.26
C GLY A 45 -12.74 -12.80 -17.26
N LEU A 46 -11.89 -11.84 -16.88
CA LEU A 46 -11.31 -10.82 -17.76
C LEU A 46 -9.99 -11.27 -18.42
N GLY A 47 -9.56 -12.50 -18.19
CA GLY A 47 -8.34 -13.07 -18.77
C GLY A 47 -7.04 -12.68 -18.05
N MET A 48 -7.11 -12.19 -16.84
CA MET A 48 -5.94 -11.85 -16.04
C MET A 48 -5.65 -12.91 -14.96
N ALA A 49 -4.37 -13.24 -14.74
CA ALA A 49 -3.96 -14.18 -13.70
C ALA A 49 -4.08 -13.54 -12.32
N VAL A 50 -4.67 -14.28 -11.36
CA VAL A 50 -4.85 -13.81 -9.98
C VAL A 50 -4.10 -14.68 -8.98
N VAL A 51 -3.40 -14.05 -8.06
CA VAL A 51 -2.84 -14.64 -6.86
C VAL A 51 -3.59 -14.05 -5.66
N PRO A 52 -4.35 -14.84 -4.89
CA PRO A 52 -5.08 -14.32 -3.74
C PRO A 52 -4.15 -13.83 -2.64
N ILE A 53 -4.45 -12.65 -2.05
CA ILE A 53 -3.72 -12.08 -0.91
C ILE A 53 -4.70 -11.45 0.08
N GLY A 54 -4.40 -11.59 1.37
CA GLY A 54 -5.25 -11.06 2.45
C GLY A 54 -6.52 -11.88 2.66
N PRO A 55 -7.38 -11.42 3.59
CA PRO A 55 -8.63 -12.09 3.89
C PRO A 55 -9.72 -11.81 2.83
N GLU A 56 -10.78 -12.61 2.87
CA GLU A 56 -12.02 -12.29 2.17
C GLU A 56 -12.64 -11.00 2.74
N VAL A 57 -12.82 -9.98 1.90
CA VAL A 57 -13.33 -8.67 2.33
C VAL A 57 -14.81 -8.72 2.69
N ARG A 58 -15.60 -9.57 2.03
CA ARG A 58 -17.03 -9.75 2.35
C ARG A 58 -17.28 -10.30 3.75
N SER A 59 -16.33 -11.07 4.29
CA SER A 59 -16.41 -11.64 5.64
C SER A 59 -15.97 -10.64 6.72
N THR A 60 -15.08 -9.70 6.39
CA THR A 60 -14.51 -8.71 7.34
C THR A 60 -15.38 -7.48 7.54
N GLY A 61 -16.31 -7.17 6.64
CA GLY A 61 -17.15 -5.96 6.69
C GLY A 61 -18.21 -5.93 7.80
N LYS A 62 -18.30 -6.95 8.64
CA LYS A 62 -19.34 -7.07 9.69
C LYS A 62 -18.86 -6.86 11.12
N VAL A 63 -17.55 -6.90 11.36
CA VAL A 63 -16.96 -6.73 12.71
C VAL A 63 -15.62 -6.02 12.54
N ASP A 64 -15.33 -5.00 13.37
CA ASP A 64 -13.97 -4.50 13.52
C ASP A 64 -13.18 -5.53 14.34
N PRO A 65 -12.39 -6.42 13.69
CA PRO A 65 -11.72 -7.50 14.42
C PRO A 65 -10.65 -6.98 15.37
N LEU A 66 -10.17 -5.74 15.18
CA LEU A 66 -9.13 -5.14 16.00
C LEU A 66 -9.64 -4.62 17.34
N ALA A 67 -10.89 -4.13 17.40
CA ALA A 67 -11.45 -3.52 18.60
C ALA A 67 -11.62 -4.49 19.78
N THR A 68 -11.61 -5.81 19.53
CA THR A 68 -11.83 -6.86 20.54
C THR A 68 -10.58 -7.66 20.89
N LEU A 69 -9.46 -7.45 20.19
CA LEU A 69 -8.22 -8.19 20.38
C LEU A 69 -7.36 -7.60 21.50
N THR A 70 -6.71 -8.47 22.27
CA THR A 70 -5.65 -8.07 23.20
C THR A 70 -4.44 -7.53 22.40
N PRO A 71 -3.58 -6.69 23.01
CA PRO A 71 -2.37 -6.19 22.34
C PRO A 71 -1.46 -7.30 21.78
N GLN A 72 -1.39 -8.44 22.45
CA GLN A 72 -0.62 -9.60 21.97
C GLN A 72 -1.26 -10.22 20.72
N GLN A 73 -2.58 -10.35 20.69
CA GLN A 73 -3.30 -10.88 19.54
C GLN A 73 -3.23 -9.91 18.33
N GLN A 74 -3.32 -8.60 18.58
CA GLN A 74 -3.12 -7.58 17.55
C GLN A 74 -1.73 -7.72 16.92
N ARG A 75 -0.68 -7.82 17.76
CA ARG A 75 0.69 -8.02 17.30
C ARG A 75 0.84 -9.28 16.46
N GLN A 76 0.32 -10.39 16.94
CA GLN A 76 0.37 -11.68 16.23
C GLN A 76 -0.34 -11.62 14.87
N MET A 77 -1.47 -10.93 14.80
CA MET A 77 -2.20 -10.71 13.55
C MET A 77 -1.39 -9.85 12.57
N MET A 78 -0.73 -8.78 13.06
CA MET A 78 0.13 -7.93 12.24
C MET A 78 1.34 -8.71 11.69
N GLU A 79 2.00 -9.49 12.53
CA GLU A 79 3.11 -10.37 12.13
C GLU A 79 2.68 -11.37 11.06
N GLY A 80 1.53 -12.02 11.25
CA GLY A 80 0.96 -12.94 10.26
C GLY A 80 0.59 -12.26 8.94
N THR A 81 0.05 -11.05 9.00
CA THR A 81 -0.27 -10.25 7.80
C THR A 81 0.97 -9.92 6.99
N VAL A 82 2.03 -9.45 7.65
CA VAL A 82 3.29 -9.11 6.96
C VAL A 82 3.96 -10.37 6.41
N ALA A 83 4.03 -11.45 7.19
CA ALA A 83 4.59 -12.73 6.75
C ALA A 83 3.90 -13.26 5.49
N SER A 84 2.55 -13.28 5.50
CA SER A 84 1.75 -13.68 4.34
C SER A 84 2.00 -12.80 3.11
N GLN A 85 2.19 -11.50 3.29
CA GLN A 85 2.52 -10.60 2.18
C GLN A 85 3.91 -10.91 1.59
N PHE A 86 4.93 -11.11 2.42
CA PHE A 86 6.27 -11.46 1.94
C PHE A 86 6.27 -12.77 1.14
N GLU A 87 5.56 -13.78 1.63
CA GLU A 87 5.41 -15.06 0.95
C GLU A 87 4.66 -14.92 -0.38
N THR A 88 3.45 -14.34 -0.33
CA THR A 88 2.54 -14.29 -1.47
C THR A 88 3.06 -13.36 -2.56
N ILE A 89 3.47 -12.12 -2.21
CA ILE A 89 4.01 -11.16 -3.18
C ILE A 89 5.36 -11.67 -3.71
N GLY A 90 6.20 -12.26 -2.84
CA GLY A 90 7.47 -12.86 -3.23
C GLY A 90 7.31 -13.96 -4.28
N ALA A 91 6.32 -14.83 -4.11
CA ALA A 91 6.00 -15.86 -5.10
C ALA A 91 5.39 -15.27 -6.38
N ALA A 92 4.44 -14.33 -6.25
CA ALA A 92 3.76 -13.70 -7.37
C ALA A 92 4.67 -12.83 -8.24
N ALA A 93 5.66 -12.18 -7.66
CA ALA A 93 6.59 -11.28 -8.36
C ALA A 93 7.68 -11.99 -9.16
N ARG A 94 7.84 -13.31 -9.01
CA ARG A 94 8.87 -14.05 -9.77
C ARG A 94 8.61 -13.94 -11.27
N GLY A 95 9.64 -13.48 -11.98
CA GLY A 95 9.58 -13.25 -13.43
C GLY A 95 8.75 -12.03 -13.84
N CYS A 96 8.39 -11.16 -12.90
CA CYS A 96 7.84 -9.85 -13.18
C CYS A 96 8.97 -8.82 -13.34
N ASP A 97 8.71 -7.80 -14.13
CA ASP A 97 9.66 -6.71 -14.40
C ASP A 97 9.38 -5.47 -13.53
N ILE A 98 8.20 -5.41 -12.91
CA ILE A 98 7.75 -4.30 -12.06
C ILE A 98 6.69 -4.77 -11.06
N ILE A 99 6.66 -4.14 -9.89
CA ILE A 99 5.55 -4.24 -8.94
C ILE A 99 4.88 -2.87 -8.83
N VAL A 100 3.57 -2.83 -9.05
CA VAL A 100 2.70 -1.67 -8.79
C VAL A 100 1.85 -2.01 -7.57
N GLY A 101 2.07 -1.31 -6.47
CA GLY A 101 1.31 -1.48 -5.23
C GLY A 101 0.34 -0.34 -5.01
N ALA A 102 -0.90 -0.65 -4.72
CA ALA A 102 -1.90 0.35 -4.35
C ALA A 102 -2.38 0.14 -2.93
N THR A 103 -2.74 1.24 -2.28
CA THR A 103 -3.10 1.33 -0.86
C THR A 103 -1.91 1.17 0.11
N ALA A 104 -2.02 1.80 1.28
CA ALA A 104 -0.95 1.85 2.28
C ALA A 104 -0.60 0.49 2.92
N LEU A 105 -1.42 -0.55 2.71
CA LEU A 105 -1.17 -1.89 3.28
C LEU A 105 -0.19 -2.74 2.44
N GLN A 106 0.49 -2.18 1.45
CA GLN A 106 1.51 -2.87 0.64
C GLN A 106 2.87 -2.94 1.37
N LEU A 107 2.89 -3.53 2.58
CA LEU A 107 4.04 -3.50 3.50
C LEU A 107 5.26 -4.28 2.98
N ALA A 108 5.04 -5.40 2.30
CA ALA A 108 6.11 -6.24 1.79
C ALA A 108 6.56 -5.88 0.36
N ALA A 109 5.68 -5.29 -0.45
CA ALA A 109 5.90 -5.08 -1.87
C ALA A 109 7.21 -4.35 -2.22
N PRO A 110 7.58 -3.22 -1.57
CA PRO A 110 8.84 -2.55 -1.87
C PRO A 110 10.08 -3.38 -1.48
N SER A 111 10.01 -4.16 -0.40
CA SER A 111 11.11 -5.04 0.01
C SER A 111 11.30 -6.22 -0.96
N VAL A 112 10.20 -6.79 -1.43
CA VAL A 112 10.22 -7.85 -2.46
C VAL A 112 10.79 -7.31 -3.77
N ALA A 113 10.35 -6.14 -4.21
CA ALA A 113 10.89 -5.50 -5.42
C ALA A 113 12.39 -5.24 -5.30
N GLN A 114 12.83 -4.68 -4.16
CA GLN A 114 14.26 -4.45 -3.89
C GLN A 114 15.08 -5.75 -3.91
N HIS A 115 14.58 -6.82 -3.30
CA HIS A 115 15.24 -8.12 -3.29
C HIS A 115 15.37 -8.72 -4.69
N LEU A 116 14.35 -8.56 -5.53
CA LEU A 116 14.34 -9.06 -6.91
C LEU A 116 15.07 -8.12 -7.89
N GLY A 117 15.49 -6.93 -7.47
CA GLY A 117 16.15 -5.94 -8.32
C GLY A 117 15.22 -5.33 -9.39
N ILE A 118 13.91 -5.28 -9.12
CA ILE A 118 12.90 -4.70 -10.03
C ILE A 118 12.28 -3.42 -9.45
N PRO A 119 11.76 -2.50 -10.29
CA PRO A 119 11.09 -1.29 -9.82
C PRO A 119 9.85 -1.59 -8.97
N TYR A 120 9.60 -0.70 -8.00
CA TYR A 120 8.34 -0.62 -7.26
C TYR A 120 7.73 0.76 -7.46
N VAL A 121 6.44 0.80 -7.75
CA VAL A 121 5.64 2.02 -7.86
C VAL A 121 4.49 1.94 -6.86
N PHE A 122 4.34 2.97 -6.04
CA PHE A 122 3.17 3.13 -5.18
C PHE A 122 2.11 4.00 -5.89
N VAL A 123 0.86 3.55 -5.85
CA VAL A 123 -0.28 4.29 -6.42
C VAL A 123 -1.26 4.66 -5.31
N ALA A 124 -1.51 5.95 -5.15
CA ALA A 124 -2.58 6.50 -4.33
C ALA A 124 -3.80 6.81 -5.19
N TYR A 125 -5.00 6.56 -4.68
CA TYR A 125 -6.25 6.91 -5.36
C TYR A 125 -6.88 8.22 -4.85
N CYS A 126 -6.30 8.80 -3.81
CA CYS A 126 -6.70 10.09 -3.29
C CYS A 126 -5.51 10.80 -2.62
N PRO A 127 -5.48 12.14 -2.64
CA PRO A 127 -4.37 12.91 -2.08
C PRO A 127 -4.16 12.70 -0.58
N ILE A 128 -5.23 12.43 0.16
CA ILE A 128 -5.23 12.40 1.63
C ILE A 128 -4.27 11.37 2.24
N VAL A 129 -3.89 10.34 1.48
CA VAL A 129 -2.95 9.30 1.97
C VAL A 129 -1.49 9.67 1.80
N LEU A 130 -1.20 10.73 1.06
CA LEU A 130 0.16 11.20 0.78
C LEU A 130 0.56 12.34 1.73
N PRO A 131 1.78 12.34 2.28
CA PRO A 131 2.26 13.40 3.16
C PRO A 131 2.18 14.78 2.51
N SER A 132 1.53 15.73 3.21
CA SER A 132 1.31 17.08 2.71
C SER A 132 1.27 18.08 3.86
N ARG A 133 1.66 19.31 3.61
CA ARG A 133 1.47 20.44 4.54
C ARG A 133 0.06 21.03 4.49
N HIS A 134 -0.78 20.61 3.54
CA HIS A 134 -2.11 21.17 3.28
C HIS A 134 -3.23 20.38 3.94
N HIS A 135 -2.95 19.16 4.41
CA HIS A 135 -3.91 18.33 5.13
C HIS A 135 -3.22 17.41 6.15
N ALA A 136 -4.01 16.97 7.13
CA ALA A 136 -3.59 15.98 8.11
C ALA A 136 -3.51 14.56 7.50
N PRO A 137 -2.74 13.63 8.11
CA PRO A 137 -2.85 12.21 7.81
C PRO A 137 -4.28 11.69 8.07
N PRO A 138 -4.67 10.58 7.41
CA PRO A 138 -5.95 9.93 7.67
C PRO A 138 -6.13 9.56 9.14
N VAL A 139 -7.32 9.79 9.68
CA VAL A 139 -7.69 9.39 11.03
C VAL A 139 -7.99 7.90 11.05
N LEU A 140 -7.15 7.12 11.72
CA LEU A 140 -7.31 5.67 11.85
C LEU A 140 -7.97 5.35 13.20
N THR A 141 -9.30 5.31 13.22
CA THR A 141 -10.09 5.11 14.45
C THR A 141 -9.77 3.78 15.16
N TRP A 142 -9.42 2.73 14.41
CA TRP A 142 -8.97 1.47 14.97
C TRP A 142 -7.64 1.57 15.74
N ARG A 143 -6.84 2.60 15.44
CA ARG A 143 -5.60 2.94 16.18
C ARG A 143 -5.88 3.84 17.40
N GLY A 144 -7.09 4.34 17.53
CA GLY A 144 -7.46 5.30 18.57
C GLY A 144 -7.16 6.76 18.21
N ASP A 145 -6.90 7.06 16.95
CA ASP A 145 -6.64 8.42 16.50
C ASP A 145 -7.88 9.30 16.70
N ALA A 146 -7.66 10.51 17.20
CA ALA A 146 -8.67 11.56 17.27
C ALA A 146 -8.51 12.51 16.07
N PRO A 147 -9.62 13.15 15.62
CA PRO A 147 -9.53 14.21 14.63
C PRO A 147 -8.57 15.32 15.06
N PRO A 148 -7.73 15.84 14.15
CA PRO A 148 -6.81 16.92 14.49
C PRO A 148 -7.56 18.20 14.86
N PRO A 149 -6.98 19.05 15.74
CA PRO A 149 -7.55 20.36 16.04
C PRO A 149 -7.54 21.28 14.81
N ALA A 150 -8.45 22.26 14.77
CA ALA A 150 -8.67 23.13 13.61
C ALA A 150 -7.41 23.93 13.16
N MET A 151 -6.46 24.16 14.06
CA MET A 151 -5.20 24.90 13.80
C MET A 151 -3.97 23.99 13.96
N ALA A 152 -4.07 22.74 13.53
CA ALA A 152 -2.96 21.78 13.66
C ALA A 152 -1.82 22.09 12.68
N ASP A 153 -0.59 21.87 13.16
CA ASP A 153 0.57 21.79 12.28
C ASP A 153 0.57 20.43 11.55
N TYR A 154 0.18 20.43 10.29
CA TYR A 154 0.11 19.20 9.51
C TYR A 154 1.47 18.52 9.31
N ARG A 155 2.57 19.27 9.26
CA ARG A 155 3.91 18.70 9.18
C ARG A 155 4.24 17.90 10.44
N ALA A 156 3.91 18.45 11.61
CA ALA A 156 4.10 17.75 12.88
C ALA A 156 3.22 16.50 12.99
N LEU A 157 1.98 16.55 12.48
CA LEU A 157 1.09 15.39 12.42
C LEU A 157 1.63 14.29 11.50
N TRP A 158 2.16 14.64 10.34
CA TRP A 158 2.77 13.68 9.42
C TRP A 158 4.07 13.10 9.98
N ALA A 159 4.88 13.88 10.71
CA ALA A 159 6.06 13.37 11.39
C ALA A 159 5.68 12.36 12.49
N LYS A 160 4.63 12.66 13.25
CA LYS A 160 4.08 11.72 14.25
C LYS A 160 3.57 10.45 13.57
N ASP A 161 2.82 10.57 12.49
CA ASP A 161 2.31 9.41 11.74
C ASP A 161 3.45 8.48 11.27
N ALA A 162 4.57 9.05 10.77
CA ALA A 162 5.75 8.25 10.43
C ALA A 162 6.33 7.49 11.64
N GLN A 163 6.38 8.13 12.81
CA GLN A 163 6.82 7.47 14.04
C GLN A 163 5.88 6.34 14.46
N ASP A 164 4.57 6.55 14.34
CA ASP A 164 3.55 5.55 14.63
C ASP A 164 3.66 4.34 13.68
N TRP A 165 3.92 4.58 12.39
CA TRP A 165 4.19 3.53 11.41
C TRP A 165 5.44 2.73 11.77
N ASN A 166 6.52 3.39 12.16
CA ASN A 166 7.75 2.73 12.58
C ASN A 166 7.54 1.89 13.85
N ALA A 167 6.83 2.43 14.83
CA ALA A 167 6.51 1.71 16.06
C ALA A 167 5.66 0.46 15.80
N MET A 168 4.74 0.54 14.84
CA MET A 168 3.81 -0.52 14.50
C MET A 168 4.46 -1.61 13.64
N TRP A 169 5.14 -1.23 12.57
CA TRP A 169 5.55 -2.14 11.51
C TRP A 169 7.07 -2.35 11.41
N GLY A 170 7.88 -1.42 11.93
CA GLY A 170 9.32 -1.38 11.69
C GLY A 170 10.01 -2.69 12.02
N SER A 171 9.89 -3.17 13.26
CA SER A 171 10.56 -4.40 13.68
C SER A 171 10.06 -5.66 12.94
N ILE A 172 8.79 -5.67 12.54
CA ILE A 172 8.20 -6.80 11.81
C ILE A 172 8.77 -6.84 10.39
N ILE A 173 8.77 -5.70 9.69
CA ILE A 173 9.31 -5.60 8.33
C ILE A 173 10.82 -5.89 8.33
N ASP A 174 11.57 -5.33 9.27
CA ASP A 174 13.02 -5.49 9.34
C ASP A 174 13.44 -6.94 9.59
N ALA A 175 12.66 -7.71 10.34
CA ALA A 175 12.91 -9.15 10.52
C ALA A 175 12.82 -9.91 9.17
N HIS A 176 11.80 -9.61 8.36
CA HIS A 176 11.66 -10.21 7.03
C HIS A 176 12.72 -9.71 6.04
N ARG A 177 13.07 -8.42 6.11
CA ARG A 177 14.13 -7.83 5.29
C ARG A 177 15.49 -8.47 5.57
N ALA A 178 15.81 -8.69 6.84
CA ALA A 178 17.04 -9.38 7.24
C ALA A 178 17.11 -10.80 6.66
N ALA A 179 15.99 -11.53 6.63
CA ALA A 179 15.91 -12.84 6.00
C ALA A 179 16.15 -12.80 4.46
N LEU A 180 15.90 -11.66 3.82
CA LEU A 180 16.19 -11.41 2.41
C LEU A 180 17.59 -10.80 2.17
N GLY A 181 18.39 -10.59 3.22
CA GLY A 181 19.71 -9.95 3.13
C GLY A 181 19.65 -8.44 2.90
N LEU A 182 18.54 -7.79 3.23
CA LEU A 182 18.32 -6.35 3.06
C LEU A 182 18.55 -5.60 4.37
N ALA A 183 19.05 -4.36 4.27
CA ALA A 183 19.22 -3.47 5.42
C ALA A 183 17.86 -3.06 6.02
N PRO A 184 17.80 -2.70 7.32
CA PRO A 184 16.60 -2.16 7.96
C PRO A 184 16.08 -0.90 7.27
N VAL A 185 14.77 -0.60 7.46
CA VAL A 185 14.10 0.59 6.95
C VAL A 185 14.00 1.63 8.07
N GLY A 186 14.54 2.82 7.85
CA GLY A 186 14.50 3.90 8.85
C GLY A 186 13.13 4.59 8.97
N ASP A 187 12.38 4.68 7.88
CA ASP A 187 11.03 5.26 7.80
C ASP A 187 10.14 4.35 6.94
N VAL A 188 9.36 3.51 7.61
CA VAL A 188 8.49 2.52 6.96
C VAL A 188 7.45 3.18 6.07
N ARG A 189 6.83 4.27 6.52
CA ARG A 189 5.80 4.96 5.74
C ARG A 189 6.37 5.51 4.44
N SER A 190 7.44 6.29 4.51
CA SER A 190 8.08 6.86 3.33
C SER A 190 8.66 5.77 2.42
N TYR A 191 9.07 4.64 2.98
CA TYR A 191 9.53 3.49 2.21
C TYR A 191 8.39 2.82 1.42
N VAL A 192 7.22 2.65 2.03
CA VAL A 192 6.04 2.05 1.37
C VAL A 192 5.44 2.99 0.33
N LEU A 193 5.30 4.27 0.66
CA LEU A 193 4.69 5.27 -0.23
C LEU A 193 5.66 5.76 -1.32
N THR A 194 6.94 5.51 -1.17
CA THR A 194 8.04 6.03 -1.99
C THR A 194 8.16 7.57 -1.96
N ASN A 195 9.22 8.10 -2.54
CA ASN A 195 9.38 9.55 -2.73
C ASN A 195 8.82 10.06 -4.07
N GLN A 196 8.34 9.14 -4.92
CA GLN A 196 7.75 9.43 -6.24
C GLN A 196 6.47 8.62 -6.45
N PRO A 197 5.45 8.78 -5.59
CA PRO A 197 4.19 8.06 -5.75
C PRO A 197 3.41 8.57 -6.97
N TRP A 198 2.62 7.69 -7.55
CA TRP A 198 1.60 8.09 -8.51
C TRP A 198 0.30 8.40 -7.79
N LEU A 199 -0.36 9.48 -8.18
CA LEU A 199 -1.70 9.83 -7.72
C LEU A 199 -2.69 9.64 -8.87
N ALA A 200 -3.39 8.51 -8.85
CA ALA A 200 -4.45 8.19 -9.79
C ALA A 200 -5.78 8.78 -9.31
N ALA A 201 -5.87 10.10 -9.34
CA ALA A 201 -7.05 10.87 -8.98
C ALA A 201 -7.28 11.98 -10.00
N ASP A 202 -8.56 12.18 -10.38
CA ASP A 202 -8.95 13.28 -11.23
C ASP A 202 -8.51 14.62 -10.60
N PRO A 203 -7.75 15.47 -11.32
CA PRO A 203 -7.20 16.72 -10.76
C PRO A 203 -8.28 17.75 -10.38
N THR A 204 -9.51 17.60 -10.87
CA THR A 204 -10.65 18.45 -10.46
C THR A 204 -11.24 18.00 -9.14
N LEU A 205 -11.31 16.68 -8.91
CA LEU A 205 -11.93 16.08 -7.71
C LEU A 205 -10.94 15.93 -6.56
N GLY A 206 -9.67 15.67 -6.87
CA GLY A 206 -8.60 15.45 -5.90
C GLY A 206 -7.29 16.11 -6.34
N PRO A 207 -7.24 17.44 -6.44
CA PRO A 207 -6.03 18.13 -6.90
C PRO A 207 -4.88 17.88 -5.91
N TRP A 208 -3.67 17.65 -6.45
CA TRP A 208 -2.46 17.66 -5.67
C TRP A 208 -1.93 19.09 -5.63
N PRO A 209 -1.80 19.71 -4.45
CA PRO A 209 -1.23 21.04 -4.35
C PRO A 209 0.25 20.97 -4.73
N GLU A 210 0.72 21.95 -5.49
CA GLU A 210 2.15 22.05 -5.82
C GLU A 210 3.00 22.10 -4.55
N PRO A 211 4.12 21.37 -4.50
CA PRO A 211 4.98 21.39 -3.34
C PRO A 211 5.68 22.75 -3.26
N ASP A 212 5.41 23.51 -2.21
CA ASP A 212 6.17 24.75 -1.93
C ASP A 212 7.57 24.46 -1.38
N ASP A 213 7.88 23.21 -1.10
CA ASP A 213 9.15 22.80 -0.51
C ASP A 213 9.46 21.35 -0.90
N ALA A 214 10.32 21.22 -1.92
CA ALA A 214 10.73 19.92 -2.46
C ALA A 214 11.51 19.04 -1.45
N ALA A 215 11.92 19.61 -0.32
CA ALA A 215 12.71 18.87 0.69
C ALA A 215 11.85 18.00 1.63
N THR A 216 10.54 18.24 1.71
CA THR A 216 9.67 17.59 2.72
C THR A 216 8.41 16.92 2.16
N SER A 217 8.14 17.07 0.88
CA SER A 217 6.97 16.46 0.23
C SER A 217 7.41 15.50 -0.88
N PRO A 218 6.69 14.39 -1.11
CA PRO A 218 6.99 13.51 -2.23
C PRO A 218 6.78 14.22 -3.56
N THR A 219 7.59 13.88 -4.57
CA THR A 219 7.37 14.32 -5.95
C THR A 219 6.24 13.49 -6.56
N VAL A 220 5.02 13.98 -6.48
CA VAL A 220 3.82 13.27 -6.93
C VAL A 220 3.63 13.43 -8.44
N THR A 221 3.43 12.31 -9.13
CA THR A 221 2.94 12.30 -10.52
C THR A 221 1.44 12.07 -10.48
N GLN A 222 0.65 13.13 -10.75
CA GLN A 222 -0.80 13.03 -10.87
C GLN A 222 -1.17 12.71 -12.32
N THR A 223 -2.01 11.68 -12.51
CA THR A 223 -2.44 11.17 -13.84
C THR A 223 -3.95 11.18 -13.95
#